data_e5bf6b4be23d362ecd0e76ea7a77ada7
#
_entry.id   e5bf6b4be23d362ecd0e76ea7a77ada7
#
_cell.length_a   1.000
_cell.length_b   1.000
_cell.length_c   1.000
_cell.angle_alpha   90.00
_cell.angle_beta   90.00
_cell.angle_gamma   90.00
#
_symmetry.space_group_name_H-M   'P 1'
#
loop_
_entity.id
_entity.type
_entity.pdbx_description
1 polymer ?
#
loop_
_entity_poly.entity_id
_entity_poly.type
_entity_poly.pdbx_seq_one_letter_code
_entity_poly.pdbx_strand_id
1 'polypeptide(L)'
;LFKKAAVFTDIHFGLKGNSKVHNQDCENFIDWYIEQAKDNGCETGIFCGDWHHNRNSLNLTTMDATIRSMEKLGKAFKKFYFFDGNHDLYYKDKRDVNSTAFAKHIPGITFIDEVYEEEDVALVPWLVGDEWKKIKSIKAKYLFGHFELPSFYMNAMVQMPDHGELKAEHFEHQEYVFSGHFHKRQKQGKIHYLGNAFPHNYADAWDDDRGMMILDRENNAEPVYINWPDCPKYRTVKLSQLIDEQATLIKPNMYLRVNLDLPISYEEASFIKETFINNFNCREISLIPQKQLEEISTQL
;
A
#
# COMPACT_ATOMS: atom_id res chain seq x y z
N LEU A 1 -13.31 13.68 16.23
CA LEU A 1 -12.05 12.96 16.21
C LEU A 1 -10.90 13.80 15.65
N PHE A 2 -11.07 14.42 14.51
CA PHE A 2 -10.04 15.26 13.88
C PHE A 2 -10.67 16.31 12.96
N LYS A 3 -9.92 17.38 12.69
CA LYS A 3 -10.28 18.39 11.70
C LYS A 3 -9.73 18.02 10.32
N LYS A 4 -8.45 17.66 10.27
CA LYS A 4 -7.73 17.29 9.06
C LYS A 4 -6.81 16.12 9.34
N ALA A 5 -6.89 15.07 8.54
CA ALA A 5 -6.12 13.83 8.72
C ALA A 5 -5.27 13.51 7.51
N ALA A 6 -4.08 12.97 7.78
CA ALA A 6 -3.21 12.35 6.80
C ALA A 6 -3.35 10.83 6.88
N VAL A 7 -3.63 10.18 5.77
CA VAL A 7 -4.04 8.77 5.74
C VAL A 7 -3.17 7.98 4.76
N PHE A 8 -2.71 6.80 5.18
CA PHE A 8 -2.06 5.83 4.31
C PHE A 8 -2.36 4.40 4.74
N THR A 9 -1.97 3.44 3.92
CA THR A 9 -2.27 2.02 4.14
C THR A 9 -1.25 1.11 3.44
N ASP A 10 -1.26 -0.16 3.79
CA ASP A 10 -0.57 -1.23 3.04
C ASP A 10 0.91 -0.91 2.77
N ILE A 11 1.67 -0.72 3.82
CA ILE A 11 3.11 -0.45 3.72
C ILE A 11 3.94 -1.74 3.64
N HIS A 12 3.47 -2.82 4.25
CA HIS A 12 4.05 -4.16 4.16
C HIS A 12 5.54 -4.24 4.53
N PHE A 13 5.92 -3.76 5.72
CA PHE A 13 7.26 -4.02 6.25
C PHE A 13 7.57 -5.51 6.23
N GLY A 14 8.76 -5.87 5.81
CA GLY A 14 9.21 -7.26 5.73
C GLY A 14 8.92 -7.95 4.40
N LEU A 15 8.36 -7.26 3.42
CA LEU A 15 8.17 -7.78 2.08
C LEU A 15 9.52 -8.17 1.45
N LYS A 16 9.49 -9.05 0.44
CA LYS A 16 10.69 -9.54 -0.27
C LYS A 16 11.71 -10.22 0.65
N GLY A 17 11.20 -11.12 1.51
CA GLY A 17 12.07 -11.88 2.41
C GLY A 17 12.77 -11.02 3.44
N ASN A 18 12.08 -10.02 4.00
CA ASN A 18 12.63 -9.05 4.94
C ASN A 18 13.80 -8.24 4.35
N SER A 19 13.66 -7.87 3.08
CA SER A 19 14.65 -7.08 2.36
C SER A 19 14.97 -5.78 3.09
N LYS A 20 16.26 -5.52 3.31
CA LYS A 20 16.72 -4.25 3.90
C LYS A 20 16.40 -3.06 3.01
N VAL A 21 16.48 -3.23 1.70
CA VAL A 21 16.14 -2.18 0.73
C VAL A 21 14.66 -1.84 0.83
N HIS A 22 13.78 -2.85 0.86
CA HIS A 22 12.35 -2.62 1.01
C HIS A 22 12.01 -1.96 2.34
N ASN A 23 12.56 -2.45 3.45
CA ASN A 23 12.34 -1.84 4.76
C ASN A 23 12.83 -0.38 4.81
N GLN A 24 13.94 -0.08 4.13
CA GLN A 24 14.42 1.30 4.02
C GLN A 24 13.46 2.17 3.19
N ASP A 25 12.88 1.63 2.13
CA ASP A 25 11.83 2.32 1.37
C ASP A 25 10.61 2.62 2.25
N CYS A 26 10.23 1.68 3.11
CA CYS A 26 9.15 1.89 4.07
C CYS A 26 9.48 3.03 5.05
N GLU A 27 10.68 3.06 5.60
CA GLU A 27 11.12 4.12 6.50
C GLU A 27 11.20 5.48 5.78
N ASN A 28 11.69 5.51 4.55
CA ASN A 28 11.72 6.73 3.73
C ASN A 28 10.29 7.23 3.41
N PHE A 29 9.37 6.33 3.15
CA PHE A 29 7.97 6.68 2.97
C PHE A 29 7.39 7.33 4.23
N ILE A 30 7.65 6.77 5.39
CA ILE A 30 7.17 7.32 6.68
C ILE A 30 7.69 8.73 6.88
N ASP A 31 8.98 8.99 6.60
CA ASP A 31 9.56 10.33 6.71
C ASP A 31 8.88 11.32 5.75
N TRP A 32 8.67 10.91 4.51
CA TRP A 32 7.97 11.72 3.51
C TRP A 32 6.50 11.99 3.91
N TYR A 33 5.80 10.97 4.39
CA TYR A 33 4.41 11.07 4.85
C TYR A 33 4.28 12.07 5.99
N ILE A 34 5.16 12.01 6.97
CA ILE A 34 5.18 12.94 8.10
C ILE A 34 5.41 14.38 7.62
N GLU A 35 6.35 14.58 6.69
CA GLU A 35 6.62 15.90 6.11
C GLU A 35 5.39 16.47 5.40
N GLN A 36 4.74 15.67 4.54
CA GLN A 36 3.52 16.07 3.84
C GLN A 36 2.38 16.38 4.81
N ALA A 37 2.22 15.60 5.85
CA ALA A 37 1.21 15.84 6.87
C ALA A 37 1.42 17.19 7.57
N LYS A 38 2.64 17.51 7.93
CA LYS A 38 3.00 18.81 8.52
C LYS A 38 2.74 19.96 7.57
N ASP A 39 3.18 19.84 6.32
CA ASP A 39 3.00 20.87 5.30
C ASP A 39 1.52 21.17 5.01
N ASN A 40 0.65 20.18 5.20
CA ASN A 40 -0.79 20.32 5.03
C ASN A 40 -1.56 20.59 6.34
N GLY A 41 -0.87 20.77 7.45
CA GLY A 41 -1.49 21.11 8.72
C GLY A 41 -2.28 19.98 9.38
N CYS A 42 -1.91 18.72 9.11
CA CYS A 42 -2.56 17.55 9.70
C CYS A 42 -1.98 17.23 11.08
N GLU A 43 -2.77 17.37 12.13
CA GLU A 43 -2.40 16.99 13.49
C GLU A 43 -2.73 15.50 13.79
N THR A 44 -3.53 14.89 12.93
CA THR A 44 -3.98 13.51 13.05
C THR A 44 -3.50 12.68 11.85
N GLY A 45 -2.99 11.48 12.15
CA GLY A 45 -2.68 10.47 11.15
C GLY A 45 -3.55 9.24 11.33
N ILE A 46 -3.79 8.52 10.22
CA ILE A 46 -4.54 7.27 10.22
C ILE A 46 -3.82 6.25 9.33
N PHE A 47 -3.57 5.08 9.88
CA PHE A 47 -3.06 3.93 9.14
C PHE A 47 -4.13 2.85 9.02
N CYS A 48 -4.42 2.41 7.79
CA CYS A 48 -5.57 1.57 7.47
C CYS A 48 -5.23 0.08 7.23
N GLY A 49 -4.23 -0.46 7.93
CA GLY A 49 -3.97 -1.89 7.94
C GLY A 49 -2.89 -2.38 6.98
N ASP A 50 -2.39 -3.58 7.24
CA ASP A 50 -1.28 -4.22 6.55
C ASP A 50 0.06 -3.48 6.74
N TRP A 51 0.44 -3.34 8.00
CA TRP A 51 1.75 -2.83 8.38
C TRP A 51 2.85 -3.84 8.10
N HIS A 52 2.67 -5.08 8.53
CA HIS A 52 3.59 -6.17 8.25
C HIS A 52 3.11 -7.03 7.08
N HIS A 53 4.06 -7.61 6.35
CA HIS A 53 3.74 -8.53 5.27
C HIS A 53 3.56 -9.96 5.76
N ASN A 54 4.43 -10.42 6.66
CA ASN A 54 4.44 -11.79 7.15
C ASN A 54 3.52 -11.97 8.35
N ARG A 55 2.66 -12.99 8.29
CA ARG A 55 1.69 -13.31 9.34
C ARG A 55 2.26 -14.14 10.48
N ASN A 56 3.25 -14.99 10.17
CA ASN A 56 3.68 -16.08 11.04
C ASN A 56 4.84 -15.70 11.97
N SER A 57 5.67 -14.76 11.56
CA SER A 57 6.87 -14.38 12.30
C SER A 57 7.31 -12.97 11.96
N LEU A 58 8.00 -12.34 12.90
CA LEU A 58 8.66 -11.07 12.71
C LEU A 58 10.17 -11.26 12.71
N ASN A 59 10.82 -10.89 11.63
CA ASN A 59 12.26 -10.78 11.57
C ASN A 59 12.72 -9.62 12.45
N LEU A 60 13.83 -9.78 13.19
CA LEU A 60 14.30 -8.79 14.14
C LEU A 60 14.65 -7.44 13.49
N THR A 61 15.23 -7.44 12.29
CA THR A 61 15.55 -6.20 11.59
C THR A 61 14.29 -5.47 11.11
N THR A 62 13.27 -6.22 10.70
CA THR A 62 11.97 -5.68 10.32
C THR A 62 11.24 -5.11 11.55
N MET A 63 11.29 -5.80 12.68
CA MET A 63 10.69 -5.33 13.93
C MET A 63 11.38 -4.03 14.42
N ASP A 64 12.70 -3.95 14.32
CA ASP A 64 13.45 -2.75 14.68
C ASP A 64 13.04 -1.54 13.80
N ALA A 65 12.95 -1.73 12.48
CA ALA A 65 12.47 -0.71 11.57
C ALA A 65 11.02 -0.29 11.86
N THR A 66 10.16 -1.25 12.20
CA THR A 66 8.77 -1.02 12.60
C THR A 66 8.69 -0.15 13.84
N ILE A 67 9.43 -0.49 14.89
CA ILE A 67 9.41 0.27 16.16
C ILE A 67 9.89 1.71 15.93
N ARG A 68 11.00 1.90 15.22
CA ARG A 68 11.48 3.24 14.87
C ARG A 68 10.44 4.07 14.14
N SER A 69 9.79 3.46 13.16
CA SER A 69 8.78 4.15 12.34
C SER A 69 7.53 4.52 13.15
N MET A 70 7.04 3.60 13.97
CA MET A 70 5.88 3.86 14.85
C MET A 70 6.19 4.94 15.88
N GLU A 71 7.39 4.95 16.46
CA GLU A 71 7.82 5.99 17.39
C GLU A 71 7.85 7.37 16.70
N LYS A 72 8.36 7.45 15.47
CA LYS A 72 8.31 8.69 14.68
C LYS A 72 6.89 9.18 14.45
N LEU A 73 5.98 8.27 14.10
CA LEU A 73 4.56 8.61 13.90
C LEU A 73 3.91 9.11 15.19
N GLY A 74 4.16 8.43 16.30
CA GLY A 74 3.63 8.83 17.60
C GLY A 74 4.11 10.21 18.06
N LYS A 75 5.34 10.58 17.72
CA LYS A 75 5.91 11.91 18.02
C LYS A 75 5.44 13.00 17.05
N ALA A 76 5.18 12.64 15.80
CA ALA A 76 4.85 13.60 14.76
C ALA A 76 3.41 14.10 14.82
N PHE A 77 2.50 13.28 15.33
CA PHE A 77 1.07 13.57 15.39
C PHE A 77 0.58 13.74 16.84
N LYS A 78 -0.40 14.59 17.04
CA LYS A 78 -1.11 14.67 18.34
C LYS A 78 -1.84 13.36 18.61
N LYS A 79 -2.47 12.77 17.58
CA LYS A 79 -3.06 11.43 17.61
C LYS A 79 -2.75 10.70 16.30
N PHE A 80 -2.28 9.49 16.43
CA PHE A 80 -2.10 8.59 15.31
C PHE A 80 -2.95 7.33 15.53
N TYR A 81 -3.96 7.14 14.69
CA TYR A 81 -4.83 5.97 14.76
C TYR A 81 -4.27 4.84 13.89
N PHE A 82 -4.25 3.65 14.46
CA PHE A 82 -3.68 2.47 13.84
C PHE A 82 -4.63 1.29 14.00
N PHE A 83 -4.96 0.62 12.92
CA PHE A 83 -5.68 -0.65 12.98
C PHE A 83 -5.10 -1.67 12.03
N ASP A 84 -5.38 -2.96 12.30
CA ASP A 84 -4.85 -4.08 11.56
C ASP A 84 -5.56 -4.30 10.22
N GLY A 85 -4.76 -4.71 9.22
CA GLY A 85 -5.23 -5.40 8.03
C GLY A 85 -5.13 -6.92 8.22
N ASN A 86 -5.45 -7.65 7.17
CA ASN A 86 -5.42 -9.11 7.22
C ASN A 86 -4.01 -9.70 7.36
N HIS A 87 -2.98 -9.04 6.85
CA HIS A 87 -1.59 -9.48 6.99
C HIS A 87 -1.03 -9.31 8.40
N ASP A 88 -1.62 -8.45 9.21
CA ASP A 88 -1.19 -8.23 10.59
C ASP A 88 -1.71 -9.31 11.54
N LEU A 89 -2.68 -10.12 11.12
CA LEU A 89 -3.28 -11.18 11.92
C LEU A 89 -2.66 -12.54 11.61
N TYR A 90 -2.36 -13.30 12.66
CA TYR A 90 -1.87 -14.67 12.53
C TYR A 90 -2.94 -15.60 11.96
N TYR A 91 -4.14 -15.58 12.56
CA TYR A 91 -5.27 -16.39 12.12
C TYR A 91 -6.11 -15.64 11.07
N LYS A 92 -6.70 -16.38 10.15
CA LYS A 92 -7.61 -15.81 9.14
C LYS A 92 -8.97 -15.43 9.72
N ASP A 93 -9.38 -16.10 10.78
CA ASP A 93 -10.74 -16.05 11.34
C ASP A 93 -10.81 -15.54 12.80
N LYS A 94 -9.67 -15.12 13.36
CA LYS A 94 -9.56 -14.64 14.74
C LYS A 94 -8.64 -13.45 14.86
N ARG A 95 -8.88 -12.62 15.91
CA ARG A 95 -8.06 -11.45 16.24
C ARG A 95 -7.01 -11.68 17.31
N ASP A 96 -6.99 -12.85 17.94
CA ASP A 96 -6.28 -13.11 19.20
C ASP A 96 -4.78 -12.89 19.12
N VAL A 97 -4.19 -13.14 17.97
CA VAL A 97 -2.74 -13.02 17.76
C VAL A 97 -2.48 -12.15 16.52
N ASN A 98 -1.70 -11.09 16.72
CA ASN A 98 -1.30 -10.20 15.63
C ASN A 98 0.14 -9.71 15.82
N SER A 99 0.73 -9.19 14.77
CA SER A 99 2.12 -8.72 14.77
C SER A 99 2.29 -7.29 15.27
N THR A 100 1.20 -6.59 15.57
CA THR A 100 1.18 -5.14 15.83
C THR A 100 0.65 -4.76 17.21
N ALA A 101 0.32 -5.74 18.05
CA ALA A 101 -0.25 -5.50 19.37
C ALA A 101 0.59 -4.57 20.27
N PHE A 102 1.90 -4.54 20.08
CA PHE A 102 2.80 -3.65 20.81
C PHE A 102 2.60 -2.16 20.47
N ALA A 103 1.92 -1.85 19.35
CA ALA A 103 1.65 -0.48 18.94
C ALA A 103 0.86 0.31 20.01
N LYS A 104 0.00 -0.36 20.76
CA LYS A 104 -0.74 0.26 21.87
C LYS A 104 0.14 0.75 23.03
N HIS A 105 1.39 0.31 23.09
CA HIS A 105 2.36 0.73 24.09
C HIS A 105 3.30 1.84 23.59
N ILE A 106 3.17 2.25 22.35
CA ILE A 106 3.97 3.33 21.77
C ILE A 106 3.26 4.66 22.01
N PRO A 107 3.92 5.62 22.70
CA PRO A 107 3.31 6.93 22.96
C PRO A 107 2.83 7.63 21.68
N GLY A 108 1.62 8.16 21.70
CA GLY A 108 1.01 8.86 20.57
C GLY A 108 0.27 7.96 19.58
N ILE A 109 0.41 6.64 19.68
CA ILE A 109 -0.34 5.67 18.86
C ILE A 109 -1.60 5.24 19.61
N THR A 110 -2.74 5.37 18.92
CA THR A 110 -4.02 4.82 19.37
C THR A 110 -4.35 3.61 18.53
N PHE A 111 -4.21 2.42 19.14
CA PHE A 111 -4.48 1.16 18.47
C PHE A 111 -5.97 0.83 18.57
N ILE A 112 -6.59 0.60 17.41
CA ILE A 112 -8.01 0.27 17.28
C ILE A 112 -8.12 -1.23 16.96
N ASP A 113 -8.60 -2.01 17.92
CA ASP A 113 -8.70 -3.47 17.82
C ASP A 113 -10.12 -3.98 17.58
N GLU A 114 -11.10 -3.11 17.60
CA GLU A 114 -12.51 -3.39 17.26
C GLU A 114 -13.12 -2.21 16.53
N VAL A 115 -14.34 -2.35 16.02
CA VAL A 115 -15.06 -1.24 15.39
C VAL A 115 -15.19 -0.09 16.38
N TYR A 116 -14.70 1.07 15.97
CA TYR A 116 -14.71 2.30 16.76
C TYR A 116 -15.45 3.40 15.99
N GLU A 117 -16.45 3.99 16.63
CA GLU A 117 -17.24 5.08 16.04
C GLU A 117 -17.32 6.23 17.05
N GLU A 118 -16.90 7.42 16.61
CA GLU A 118 -16.98 8.63 17.41
C GLU A 118 -17.38 9.79 16.49
N GLU A 119 -18.48 10.50 16.88
CA GLU A 119 -19.06 11.54 16.04
C GLU A 119 -19.44 10.99 14.65
N ASP A 120 -18.90 11.59 13.60
CA ASP A 120 -19.15 11.21 12.21
C ASP A 120 -17.99 10.44 11.56
N VAL A 121 -17.10 9.85 12.36
CA VAL A 121 -15.97 9.04 11.91
C VAL A 121 -16.01 7.65 12.52
N ALA A 122 -15.84 6.64 11.69
CA ALA A 122 -15.67 5.25 12.10
C ALA A 122 -14.32 4.70 11.63
N LEU A 123 -13.66 3.93 12.49
CA LEU A 123 -12.42 3.21 12.21
C LEU A 123 -12.69 1.71 12.38
N VAL A 124 -12.47 0.94 11.33
CA VAL A 124 -12.88 -0.46 11.24
C VAL A 124 -11.69 -1.33 10.85
N PRO A 125 -11.10 -2.09 11.79
CA PRO A 125 -10.04 -3.05 11.45
C PRO A 125 -10.57 -4.15 10.54
N TRP A 126 -9.64 -4.94 9.96
CA TRP A 126 -10.01 -6.12 9.19
C TRP A 126 -11.05 -6.96 9.93
N LEU A 127 -12.15 -7.26 9.27
CA LEU A 127 -13.29 -7.97 9.86
C LEU A 127 -13.10 -9.48 9.72
N VAL A 128 -13.29 -10.18 10.83
CA VAL A 128 -13.21 -11.65 10.89
C VAL A 128 -14.59 -12.25 11.16
N GLY A 129 -14.84 -13.44 10.58
CA GLY A 129 -16.11 -14.14 10.74
C GLY A 129 -17.31 -13.29 10.31
N ASP A 130 -18.30 -13.20 11.17
CA ASP A 130 -19.56 -12.48 10.92
C ASP A 130 -19.52 -11.00 11.29
N GLU A 131 -18.38 -10.45 11.67
CA GLU A 131 -18.24 -9.05 12.08
C GLU A 131 -18.68 -8.06 10.99
N TRP A 132 -18.58 -8.44 9.71
CA TRP A 132 -19.01 -7.61 8.59
C TRP A 132 -20.48 -7.20 8.66
N LYS A 133 -21.31 -7.98 9.36
CA LYS A 133 -22.73 -7.66 9.56
C LYS A 133 -22.95 -6.39 10.38
N LYS A 134 -21.96 -5.97 11.16
CA LYS A 134 -22.02 -4.73 11.96
C LYS A 134 -21.95 -3.47 11.10
N ILE A 135 -21.47 -3.55 9.87
CA ILE A 135 -21.27 -2.39 8.99
C ILE A 135 -22.56 -1.61 8.78
N LYS A 136 -23.70 -2.28 8.57
CA LYS A 136 -25.00 -1.63 8.37
C LYS A 136 -25.43 -0.72 9.51
N SER A 137 -24.97 -0.99 10.73
CA SER A 137 -25.33 -0.21 11.91
C SER A 137 -24.47 1.02 12.14
N ILE A 138 -23.36 1.16 11.40
CA ILE A 138 -22.46 2.30 11.52
C ILE A 138 -23.05 3.50 10.81
N LYS A 139 -23.26 4.60 11.53
CA LYS A 139 -23.91 5.82 11.03
C LYS A 139 -22.96 6.93 10.65
N ALA A 140 -21.68 6.79 10.97
CA ALA A 140 -20.66 7.78 10.68
C ALA A 140 -20.63 8.16 9.19
N LYS A 141 -20.42 9.43 8.91
CA LYS A 141 -20.28 9.98 7.55
C LYS A 141 -19.01 9.46 6.84
N TYR A 142 -17.92 9.37 7.58
CA TYR A 142 -16.60 8.93 7.12
C TYR A 142 -16.25 7.59 7.77
N LEU A 143 -15.90 6.60 6.95
CA LEU A 143 -15.52 5.30 7.45
C LEU A 143 -14.18 4.87 6.85
N PHE A 144 -13.23 4.52 7.71
CA PHE A 144 -11.92 4.02 7.34
C PHE A 144 -11.85 2.54 7.69
N GLY A 145 -11.38 1.72 6.77
CA GLY A 145 -11.29 0.28 7.01
C GLY A 145 -10.29 -0.44 6.12
N HIS A 146 -10.41 -1.76 6.13
CA HIS A 146 -9.55 -2.66 5.37
C HIS A 146 -10.42 -3.81 4.86
N PHE A 147 -11.01 -3.65 3.67
CA PHE A 147 -12.09 -4.49 3.19
C PHE A 147 -11.76 -5.20 1.88
N GLU A 148 -12.33 -6.38 1.72
CA GLU A 148 -12.26 -7.14 0.49
C GLU A 148 -13.63 -7.11 -0.20
N LEU A 149 -13.90 -6.04 -0.95
CA LEU A 149 -15.20 -5.84 -1.58
C LEU A 149 -15.23 -6.41 -3.00
N PRO A 150 -16.35 -7.06 -3.40
CA PRO A 150 -16.50 -7.54 -4.78
C PRO A 150 -16.54 -6.38 -5.77
N SER A 151 -16.23 -6.68 -7.03
CA SER A 151 -16.22 -5.77 -8.17
C SER A 151 -15.07 -4.76 -8.23
N PHE A 152 -14.30 -4.62 -7.17
CA PHE A 152 -13.06 -3.84 -7.20
C PHE A 152 -11.89 -4.65 -7.78
N TYR A 153 -10.91 -3.96 -8.32
CA TYR A 153 -9.74 -4.61 -8.91
C TYR A 153 -8.75 -5.04 -7.84
N MET A 154 -8.45 -6.34 -7.83
CA MET A 154 -7.38 -6.92 -7.01
C MET A 154 -6.00 -6.52 -7.55
N ASN A 155 -5.91 -6.43 -8.88
CA ASN A 155 -4.77 -5.95 -9.64
C ASN A 155 -5.27 -5.29 -10.94
N ALA A 156 -4.39 -5.00 -11.88
CA ALA A 156 -4.75 -4.29 -13.12
C ALA A 156 -5.85 -4.97 -13.95
N MET A 157 -6.07 -6.29 -13.81
CA MET A 157 -6.91 -7.06 -14.72
C MET A 157 -8.00 -7.90 -14.03
N VAL A 158 -7.87 -8.16 -12.73
CA VAL A 158 -8.75 -9.12 -12.03
C VAL A 158 -9.61 -8.40 -11.00
N GLN A 159 -10.92 -8.49 -11.17
CA GLN A 159 -11.90 -8.00 -10.19
C GLN A 159 -12.19 -9.06 -9.14
N MET A 160 -12.41 -8.61 -7.90
CA MET A 160 -12.80 -9.47 -6.80
C MET A 160 -14.19 -10.03 -7.03
N PRO A 161 -14.37 -11.37 -6.98
CA PRO A 161 -15.69 -11.98 -7.08
C PRO A 161 -16.52 -11.76 -5.81
N ASP A 162 -17.83 -11.90 -5.96
CA ASP A 162 -18.77 -11.84 -4.84
C ASP A 162 -18.79 -13.18 -4.09
N HIS A 163 -18.43 -13.15 -2.80
CA HIS A 163 -18.45 -14.33 -1.92
C HIS A 163 -19.66 -14.37 -0.98
N GLY A 164 -20.66 -13.48 -1.19
CA GLY A 164 -21.86 -13.45 -0.36
C GLY A 164 -21.69 -12.78 1.00
N GLU A 165 -20.61 -12.06 1.21
CA GLU A 165 -20.30 -11.32 2.44
C GLU A 165 -20.46 -9.81 2.23
N LEU A 166 -19.59 -9.00 2.81
CA LEU A 166 -19.64 -7.54 2.73
C LEU A 166 -19.55 -7.03 1.29
N LYS A 167 -20.44 -6.11 0.96
CA LYS A 167 -20.52 -5.43 -0.35
C LYS A 167 -20.64 -3.93 -0.16
N ALA A 168 -20.42 -3.18 -1.23
CA ALA A 168 -20.56 -1.73 -1.26
C ALA A 168 -21.91 -1.24 -0.74
N GLU A 169 -22.99 -1.92 -1.07
CA GLU A 169 -24.37 -1.57 -0.68
C GLU A 169 -24.65 -1.68 0.82
N HIS A 170 -23.82 -2.39 1.58
CA HIS A 170 -23.92 -2.46 3.04
C HIS A 170 -23.51 -1.18 3.76
N PHE A 171 -22.77 -0.30 3.08
CA PHE A 171 -22.40 1.01 3.61
C PHE A 171 -23.53 2.03 3.35
N GLU A 172 -24.62 1.91 4.08
CA GLU A 172 -25.86 2.67 3.82
C GLU A 172 -25.75 4.14 4.22
N HIS A 173 -25.04 4.45 5.30
CA HIS A 173 -25.04 5.76 5.95
C HIS A 173 -23.84 6.64 5.64
N GLN A 174 -22.78 6.08 5.05
CA GLN A 174 -21.54 6.80 4.80
C GLN A 174 -21.67 7.68 3.54
N GLU A 175 -21.02 8.85 3.56
CA GLU A 175 -20.70 9.62 2.36
C GLU A 175 -19.38 9.18 1.75
N TYR A 176 -18.43 8.79 2.60
CA TYR A 176 -17.10 8.33 2.19
C TYR A 176 -16.70 7.07 2.92
N VAL A 177 -16.21 6.10 2.17
CA VAL A 177 -15.54 4.92 2.69
C VAL A 177 -14.14 4.88 2.11
N PHE A 178 -13.13 4.84 2.98
CA PHE A 178 -11.72 4.73 2.60
C PHE A 178 -11.17 3.40 3.08
N SER A 179 -10.59 2.63 2.17
CA SER A 179 -10.15 1.27 2.48
C SER A 179 -8.72 1.00 2.02
N GLY A 180 -7.99 0.24 2.82
CA GLY A 180 -6.82 -0.51 2.40
C GLY A 180 -7.22 -1.86 1.81
N HIS A 181 -6.27 -2.75 1.64
CA HIS A 181 -6.34 -4.11 1.13
C HIS A 181 -6.00 -4.25 -0.35
N PHE A 182 -6.77 -3.68 -1.26
CA PHE A 182 -6.41 -3.69 -2.68
C PHE A 182 -5.36 -2.62 -2.97
N HIS A 183 -4.28 -3.02 -3.61
CA HIS A 183 -3.11 -2.16 -3.78
C HIS A 183 -3.28 -1.10 -4.87
N LYS A 184 -4.22 -1.30 -5.78
CA LYS A 184 -4.53 -0.30 -6.81
C LYS A 184 -5.45 0.78 -6.24
N ARG A 185 -5.02 2.05 -6.34
CA ARG A 185 -5.91 3.18 -6.03
C ARG A 185 -7.06 3.20 -7.02
N GLN A 186 -8.27 3.18 -6.51
CA GLN A 186 -9.50 3.11 -7.32
C GLN A 186 -10.69 3.62 -6.53
N LYS A 187 -11.73 3.99 -7.26
CA LYS A 187 -12.96 4.52 -6.68
C LYS A 187 -14.16 3.97 -7.43
N GLN A 188 -15.18 3.54 -6.70
CA GLN A 188 -16.53 3.25 -7.22
C GLN A 188 -17.56 3.85 -6.26
N GLY A 189 -18.37 4.80 -6.77
CA GLY A 189 -19.32 5.52 -5.92
C GLY A 189 -18.63 6.22 -4.76
N LYS A 190 -19.06 5.94 -3.54
CA LYS A 190 -18.49 6.51 -2.31
C LYS A 190 -17.29 5.75 -1.74
N ILE A 191 -16.95 4.63 -2.35
CA ILE A 191 -15.87 3.76 -1.85
C ILE A 191 -14.56 4.06 -2.56
N HIS A 192 -13.55 4.42 -1.78
CA HIS A 192 -12.21 4.72 -2.22
C HIS A 192 -11.23 3.69 -1.66
N TYR A 193 -10.55 2.97 -2.53
CA TYR A 193 -9.33 2.23 -2.16
C TYR A 193 -8.13 3.15 -2.30
N LEU A 194 -7.39 3.32 -1.22
CA LEU A 194 -6.27 4.27 -1.16
C LEU A 194 -5.08 3.84 -2.03
N GLY A 195 -4.95 2.54 -2.26
CA GLY A 195 -3.77 1.93 -2.83
C GLY A 195 -2.67 1.75 -1.78
N ASN A 196 -1.71 0.85 -2.05
CA ASN A 196 -0.58 0.67 -1.15
C ASN A 196 0.29 1.94 -1.06
N ALA A 197 1.18 2.00 -0.07
CA ALA A 197 1.98 3.19 0.19
C ALA A 197 2.89 3.56 -0.99
N PHE A 198 3.46 2.56 -1.66
CA PHE A 198 4.27 2.70 -2.86
C PHE A 198 4.24 1.39 -3.66
N PRO A 199 4.66 1.38 -4.93
CA PRO A 199 4.70 0.15 -5.72
C PRO A 199 5.58 -0.92 -5.06
N HIS A 200 5.05 -2.15 -4.92
CA HIS A 200 5.72 -3.24 -4.21
C HIS A 200 6.32 -4.30 -5.13
N ASN A 201 5.77 -4.47 -6.31
CA ASN A 201 6.20 -5.50 -7.27
C ASN A 201 5.72 -5.17 -8.69
N TYR A 202 5.97 -6.08 -9.64
CA TYR A 202 5.59 -5.90 -11.05
C TYR A 202 4.08 -5.91 -11.32
N ALA A 203 3.25 -6.31 -10.35
CA ALA A 203 1.81 -6.10 -10.47
C ALA A 203 1.44 -4.62 -10.45
N ASP A 204 2.30 -3.77 -9.87
CA ASP A 204 2.18 -2.32 -9.83
C ASP A 204 2.95 -1.62 -10.99
N ALA A 205 3.41 -2.36 -11.99
CA ALA A 205 4.17 -1.80 -13.10
C ALA A 205 3.39 -0.69 -13.82
N TRP A 206 4.07 0.43 -14.09
CA TRP A 206 3.50 1.63 -14.71
C TRP A 206 2.42 2.35 -13.89
N ASP A 207 2.17 1.93 -12.68
CA ASP A 207 1.20 2.56 -11.79
C ASP A 207 1.92 3.16 -10.57
N ASP A 208 2.29 4.43 -10.68
CA ASP A 208 2.97 5.19 -9.62
C ASP A 208 2.00 6.05 -8.82
N ASP A 209 0.70 5.89 -9.03
CA ASP A 209 -0.34 6.59 -8.26
C ASP A 209 -0.46 5.96 -6.86
N ARG A 210 0.58 6.17 -6.06
CA ARG A 210 0.76 5.66 -4.71
C ARG A 210 1.29 6.75 -3.79
N GLY A 211 0.89 6.69 -2.55
CA GLY A 211 1.32 7.66 -1.54
C GLY A 211 0.36 7.75 -0.38
N MET A 212 -0.28 8.89 -0.23
CA MET A 212 -1.15 9.19 0.90
C MET A 212 -2.38 9.99 0.47
N MET A 213 -3.31 10.17 1.40
CA MET A 213 -4.50 10.99 1.21
C MET A 213 -4.65 11.98 2.36
N ILE A 214 -5.05 13.20 2.02
CA ILE A 214 -5.44 14.24 3.00
C ILE A 214 -6.96 14.38 2.99
N LEU A 215 -7.56 14.27 4.16
CA LEU A 215 -8.98 14.53 4.35
C LEU A 215 -9.18 15.74 5.25
N ASP A 216 -9.74 16.81 4.67
CA ASP A 216 -10.12 18.01 5.39
C ASP A 216 -11.61 17.96 5.75
N ARG A 217 -11.90 17.41 6.92
CA ARG A 217 -13.26 17.23 7.42
C ARG A 217 -13.88 18.56 7.87
N GLU A 218 -13.07 19.45 8.41
CA GLU A 218 -13.54 20.77 8.90
C GLU A 218 -14.17 21.59 7.77
N ASN A 219 -13.53 21.62 6.60
CA ASN A 219 -14.00 22.35 5.43
C ASN A 219 -14.88 21.51 4.50
N ASN A 220 -15.20 20.28 4.88
CA ASN A 220 -15.99 19.36 4.08
C ASN A 220 -15.46 19.19 2.65
N ALA A 221 -14.13 19.20 2.52
CA ALA A 221 -13.46 19.14 1.22
C ALA A 221 -13.39 17.72 0.66
N GLU A 222 -13.28 17.62 -0.66
CA GLU A 222 -12.97 16.36 -1.31
C GLU A 222 -11.60 15.83 -0.87
N PRO A 223 -11.42 14.51 -0.76
CA PRO A 223 -10.13 13.93 -0.43
C PRO A 223 -9.07 14.29 -1.48
N VAL A 224 -7.86 14.61 -1.03
CA VAL A 224 -6.73 14.96 -1.88
C VAL A 224 -5.67 13.86 -1.78
N TYR A 225 -5.35 13.23 -2.90
CA TYR A 225 -4.30 12.22 -2.98
C TYR A 225 -2.97 12.87 -3.33
N ILE A 226 -1.92 12.50 -2.62
CA ILE A 226 -0.56 12.97 -2.85
C ILE A 226 0.30 11.74 -3.16
N ASN A 227 0.85 11.71 -4.38
CA ASN A 227 1.75 10.63 -4.81
C ASN A 227 3.16 10.89 -4.28
N TRP A 228 3.85 9.83 -3.86
CA TRP A 228 5.24 9.92 -3.45
C TRP A 228 6.16 10.00 -4.67
N PRO A 229 6.81 11.15 -4.94
CA PRO A 229 7.59 11.33 -6.17
C PRO A 229 8.81 10.40 -6.26
N ASP A 230 9.45 10.11 -5.13
CA ASP A 230 10.67 9.32 -5.03
C ASP A 230 10.40 7.84 -4.79
N CYS A 231 9.18 7.37 -5.04
CA CYS A 231 8.83 5.97 -4.85
C CYS A 231 9.66 5.04 -5.73
N PRO A 232 9.91 3.80 -5.29
CA PRO A 232 10.39 2.76 -6.18
C PRO A 232 9.43 2.59 -7.36
N LYS A 233 9.97 2.39 -8.57
CA LYS A 233 9.15 2.29 -9.78
C LYS A 233 9.41 0.96 -10.47
N TYR A 234 8.33 0.30 -10.88
CA TYR A 234 8.36 -0.95 -11.63
C TYR A 234 7.96 -0.69 -13.06
N ARG A 235 8.77 -1.19 -14.01
CA ARG A 235 8.50 -1.06 -15.44
C ARG A 235 8.70 -2.39 -16.15
N THR A 236 7.75 -2.75 -17.00
CA THR A 236 7.90 -3.81 -17.98
C THR A 236 7.98 -3.15 -19.34
N VAL A 237 9.08 -3.34 -20.04
CA VAL A 237 9.38 -2.67 -21.32
C VAL A 237 9.90 -3.68 -22.34
N LYS A 238 9.83 -3.33 -23.62
CA LYS A 238 10.49 -4.08 -24.70
C LYS A 238 11.94 -3.61 -24.84
N LEU A 239 12.85 -4.50 -25.24
CA LEU A 239 14.24 -4.12 -25.48
C LEU A 239 14.35 -3.02 -26.53
N SER A 240 13.60 -3.10 -27.63
CA SER A 240 13.55 -2.06 -28.68
C SER A 240 13.19 -0.69 -28.10
N GLN A 241 12.18 -0.62 -27.25
CA GLN A 241 11.77 0.61 -26.56
C GLN A 241 12.87 1.15 -25.65
N LEU A 242 13.52 0.26 -24.90
CA LEU A 242 14.61 0.64 -24.00
C LEU A 242 15.80 1.24 -24.76
N ILE A 243 16.15 0.70 -25.92
CA ILE A 243 17.24 1.21 -26.77
C ILE A 243 16.90 2.61 -27.28
N ASP A 244 15.66 2.84 -27.72
CA ASP A 244 15.27 4.11 -28.31
C ASP A 244 15.04 5.23 -27.28
N GLU A 245 14.53 4.89 -26.08
CA GLU A 245 14.03 5.86 -25.11
C GLU A 245 14.75 5.78 -23.74
N GLN A 246 15.93 5.16 -23.66
CA GLN A 246 16.60 4.90 -22.38
C GLN A 246 16.74 6.13 -21.47
N ALA A 247 17.02 7.29 -22.02
CA ALA A 247 17.24 8.51 -21.25
C ALA A 247 15.95 9.03 -20.57
N THR A 248 14.78 8.70 -21.12
CA THR A 248 13.47 9.13 -20.59
C THR A 248 12.82 8.06 -19.72
N LEU A 249 13.11 6.78 -19.98
CA LEU A 249 12.48 5.65 -19.28
C LEU A 249 13.15 5.32 -17.96
N ILE A 250 14.47 5.51 -17.83
CA ILE A 250 15.24 5.02 -16.72
C ILE A 250 15.47 6.10 -15.68
N LYS A 251 15.06 5.82 -14.45
CA LYS A 251 15.24 6.67 -13.28
C LYS A 251 15.92 5.87 -12.16
N PRO A 252 16.58 6.53 -11.20
CA PRO A 252 17.06 5.84 -10.00
C PRO A 252 15.93 5.11 -9.27
N ASN A 253 16.27 4.06 -8.55
CA ASN A 253 15.34 3.21 -7.78
C ASN A 253 14.34 2.41 -8.62
N MET A 254 14.59 2.23 -9.89
CA MET A 254 13.72 1.55 -10.82
C MET A 254 14.02 0.04 -10.89
N TYR A 255 12.96 -0.75 -10.98
CA TYR A 255 12.98 -2.17 -11.28
C TYR A 255 12.50 -2.38 -12.70
N LEU A 256 13.34 -3.00 -13.54
CA LEU A 256 13.06 -3.19 -14.96
C LEU A 256 12.93 -4.67 -15.30
N ARG A 257 11.86 -5.00 -15.98
CA ARG A 257 11.65 -6.28 -16.65
C ARG A 257 11.62 -6.02 -18.14
N VAL A 258 12.64 -6.49 -18.86
CA VAL A 258 12.85 -6.22 -20.28
C VAL A 258 12.50 -7.45 -21.09
N ASN A 259 11.47 -7.35 -21.91
CA ASN A 259 11.07 -8.38 -22.85
C ASN A 259 11.97 -8.30 -24.09
N LEU A 260 12.68 -9.38 -24.39
CA LEU A 260 13.62 -9.44 -25.50
C LEU A 260 12.86 -9.66 -26.83
N ASP A 261 12.49 -8.58 -27.47
CA ASP A 261 11.86 -8.55 -28.80
C ASP A 261 12.87 -8.44 -29.94
N LEU A 262 14.16 -8.34 -29.61
CA LEU A 262 15.29 -8.34 -30.54
C LEU A 262 16.30 -9.40 -30.13
N PRO A 263 16.98 -10.06 -31.08
CA PRO A 263 18.04 -11.00 -30.75
C PRO A 263 19.26 -10.26 -30.14
N ILE A 264 19.76 -10.77 -29.04
CA ILE A 264 20.99 -10.25 -28.39
C ILE A 264 21.89 -11.41 -27.97
N SER A 265 23.20 -11.17 -27.97
CA SER A 265 24.20 -12.10 -27.46
C SER A 265 24.25 -12.04 -25.91
N TYR A 266 24.93 -13.03 -25.35
CA TYR A 266 25.18 -13.06 -23.89
C TYR A 266 26.01 -11.85 -23.44
N GLU A 267 27.00 -11.46 -24.22
CA GLU A 267 27.86 -10.30 -23.94
C GLU A 267 27.06 -8.99 -23.98
N GLU A 268 26.18 -8.84 -24.96
CA GLU A 268 25.27 -7.69 -25.04
C GLU A 268 24.30 -7.65 -23.85
N ALA A 269 23.75 -8.78 -23.43
CA ALA A 269 22.88 -8.87 -22.28
C ALA A 269 23.61 -8.46 -20.99
N SER A 270 24.84 -8.95 -20.79
CA SER A 270 25.67 -8.58 -19.64
C SER A 270 26.01 -7.10 -19.63
N PHE A 271 26.36 -6.54 -20.79
CA PHE A 271 26.64 -5.11 -20.95
C PHE A 271 25.43 -4.23 -20.60
N ILE A 272 24.25 -4.61 -21.07
CA ILE A 272 22.99 -3.91 -20.75
C ILE A 272 22.75 -3.91 -19.23
N LYS A 273 22.82 -5.07 -18.59
CA LYS A 273 22.63 -5.16 -17.14
C LYS A 273 23.59 -4.29 -16.36
N GLU A 274 24.89 -4.40 -16.65
CA GLU A 274 25.94 -3.63 -15.97
C GLU A 274 25.74 -2.12 -16.17
N THR A 275 25.45 -1.70 -17.40
CA THR A 275 25.25 -0.30 -17.72
C THR A 275 24.07 0.31 -16.97
N PHE A 276 22.94 -0.38 -16.94
CA PHE A 276 21.75 0.16 -16.29
C PHE A 276 21.83 0.15 -14.77
N ILE A 277 22.49 -0.84 -14.18
CA ILE A 277 22.71 -0.88 -12.74
C ILE A 277 23.73 0.18 -12.32
N ASN A 278 24.87 0.25 -12.99
CA ASN A 278 25.99 1.09 -12.55
C ASN A 278 25.84 2.56 -12.96
N ASN A 279 25.36 2.84 -14.17
CA ASN A 279 25.30 4.21 -14.70
C ASN A 279 23.98 4.92 -14.41
N PHE A 280 22.88 4.18 -14.29
CA PHE A 280 21.54 4.73 -14.08
C PHE A 280 20.97 4.44 -12.69
N ASN A 281 21.72 3.74 -11.84
CA ASN A 281 21.29 3.34 -10.49
C ASN A 281 19.97 2.55 -10.47
N CYS A 282 19.69 1.77 -11.50
CA CYS A 282 18.62 0.78 -11.49
C CYS A 282 18.86 -0.23 -10.37
N ARG A 283 17.82 -0.60 -9.66
CA ARG A 283 17.89 -1.60 -8.60
C ARG A 283 17.97 -3.01 -9.13
N GLU A 284 17.24 -3.27 -10.20
CA GLU A 284 17.12 -4.58 -10.82
C GLU A 284 16.85 -4.43 -12.31
N ILE A 285 17.41 -5.30 -13.09
CA ILE A 285 17.07 -5.49 -14.49
C ILE A 285 17.00 -6.99 -14.81
N SER A 286 15.83 -7.45 -15.23
CA SER A 286 15.59 -8.83 -15.66
C SER A 286 15.34 -8.86 -17.15
N LEU A 287 16.08 -9.70 -17.88
CA LEU A 287 15.89 -9.91 -19.31
C LEU A 287 15.09 -11.18 -19.52
N ILE A 288 13.93 -11.06 -20.19
CA ILE A 288 13.01 -12.17 -20.40
C ILE A 288 13.05 -12.59 -21.87
N PRO A 289 13.55 -13.81 -22.17
CA PRO A 289 13.60 -14.34 -23.53
C PRO A 289 12.20 -14.52 -24.13
N GLN A 290 12.08 -14.39 -25.45
CA GLN A 290 10.82 -14.47 -26.17
C GLN A 290 10.10 -15.81 -25.98
N LYS A 291 10.82 -16.93 -25.89
CA LYS A 291 10.22 -18.26 -25.64
C LYS A 291 9.47 -18.35 -24.30
N GLN A 292 9.96 -17.68 -23.25
CA GLN A 292 9.27 -17.64 -21.95
C GLN A 292 8.02 -16.78 -21.98
N LEU A 293 7.98 -15.77 -22.85
CA LEU A 293 6.79 -14.94 -23.05
C LEU A 293 5.64 -15.69 -23.71
N GLU A 294 5.96 -16.57 -24.67
CA GLU A 294 4.96 -17.42 -25.34
C GLU A 294 4.38 -18.45 -24.36
N GLU A 295 5.20 -19.04 -23.48
CA GLU A 295 4.75 -19.98 -22.45
C GLU A 295 3.85 -19.30 -21.40
N ILE A 296 4.15 -18.09 -20.99
CA ILE A 296 3.33 -17.32 -20.04
C ILE A 296 1.99 -16.93 -20.68
N SER A 297 1.98 -16.56 -21.95
CA SER A 297 0.75 -16.18 -22.67
C SER A 297 -0.19 -17.34 -22.95
N THR A 298 0.31 -18.57 -22.99
CA THR A 298 -0.49 -19.79 -23.17
C THR A 298 -1.05 -20.36 -21.86
N GLN A 299 -0.58 -19.88 -20.70
CA GLN A 299 -1.07 -20.28 -19.38
C GLN A 299 -2.10 -19.31 -18.77
N LEU A 300 -2.39 -18.20 -19.46
CA LEU A 300 -3.44 -17.23 -19.11
C LEU A 300 -4.67 -17.47 -19.99
#